data_ab02526b42b28f434c3d0500bd537bb2
#
_entry.id   ab02526b42b28f434c3d0500bd537bb2
#
_cell.length_a   1.000
_cell.length_b   1.000
_cell.length_c   1.000
_cell.angle_alpha   90.00
_cell.angle_beta   90.00
_cell.angle_gamma   90.00
#
_symmetry.space_group_name_H-M   'P 1'
#
loop_
_entity.id
_entity.type
_entity.pdbx_description
1 polymer ?
#
loop_
_entity_poly.entity_id
_entity_poly.type
_entity_poly.pdbx_seq_one_letter_code
_entity_poly.pdbx_strand_id
1 'polypeptide(L)'
;MPESILKDVGKIIDEALRLKSCGIGKEPHYKHKTSCRKLSELAPPTFDATALIKKIYDKVKSNWKQGINYRPSTENWRFEPRANIDVSNGDPEIKLERAIVSTQTQPPIKWANQTPTSSGFVGQRADKHRNIDLIHRCGDGAYEFIELKVGSDTPLYAAMEILQNAVLYIFSRENEQKMKWGSAK
;
A
#
# COMPACT_ATOMS: atom_id res chain seq x y z
N MET A 1 12.95 -16.84 -0.07
CA MET A 1 11.93 -15.90 -0.59
C MET A 1 12.59 -14.53 -0.73
N PRO A 2 12.33 -13.75 -1.78
CA PRO A 2 12.90 -12.40 -1.88
C PRO A 2 12.45 -11.59 -0.66
N GLU A 3 13.37 -10.81 -0.09
CA GLU A 3 13.03 -9.91 1.02
C GLU A 3 12.07 -8.83 0.55
N SER A 4 11.08 -8.45 1.37
CA SER A 4 10.18 -7.34 1.09
C SER A 4 10.70 -6.05 1.71
N ILE A 5 10.46 -4.92 1.06
CA ILE A 5 10.73 -3.59 1.64
C ILE A 5 9.93 -3.37 2.94
N LEU A 6 8.77 -4.01 3.06
CA LEU A 6 7.92 -3.97 4.26
C LEU A 6 8.15 -5.15 5.23
N LYS A 7 9.30 -5.84 5.13
CA LYS A 7 9.66 -6.90 6.09
C LYS A 7 9.57 -6.36 7.52
N ASP A 8 8.88 -7.10 8.38
CA ASP A 8 8.60 -6.78 9.80
C ASP A 8 7.75 -5.51 10.07
N VAL A 9 7.30 -4.79 9.07
CA VAL A 9 6.38 -3.64 9.25
C VAL A 9 5.06 -4.08 9.89
N GLY A 10 4.56 -5.27 9.53
CA GLY A 10 3.36 -5.83 10.16
C GLY A 10 3.47 -5.95 11.67
N LYS A 11 4.62 -6.36 12.20
CA LYS A 11 4.86 -6.45 13.65
C LYS A 11 4.79 -5.08 14.33
N ILE A 12 5.33 -4.04 13.69
CA ILE A 12 5.29 -2.66 14.19
C ILE A 12 3.83 -2.18 14.30
N ILE A 13 3.01 -2.52 13.29
CA ILE A 13 1.57 -2.18 13.29
C ILE A 13 0.85 -2.95 14.40
N ASP A 14 1.06 -4.25 14.52
CA ASP A 14 0.43 -5.10 15.54
C ASP A 14 0.75 -4.64 16.97
N GLU A 15 1.99 -4.22 17.19
CA GLU A 15 2.44 -3.64 18.47
C GLU A 15 1.78 -2.29 18.74
N ALA A 16 1.71 -1.40 17.76
CA ALA A 16 1.06 -0.09 17.89
C ALA A 16 -0.42 -0.23 18.20
N LEU A 17 -1.08 -1.19 17.56
CA LEU A 17 -2.49 -1.53 17.78
C LEU A 17 -2.72 -2.37 19.06
N ARG A 18 -1.65 -2.77 19.75
CA ARG A 18 -1.70 -3.58 20.97
C ARG A 18 -2.51 -4.88 20.82
N LEU A 19 -2.45 -5.51 19.64
CA LEU A 19 -3.30 -6.66 19.31
C LEU A 19 -3.14 -7.83 20.29
N LYS A 20 -1.94 -8.07 20.80
CA LYS A 20 -1.68 -9.13 21.80
C LYS A 20 -2.45 -8.92 23.11
N SER A 21 -2.62 -7.67 23.53
CA SER A 21 -3.35 -7.34 24.77
C SER A 21 -4.87 -7.38 24.62
N CYS A 22 -5.36 -7.44 23.37
CA CYS A 22 -6.79 -7.49 23.09
C CYS A 22 -7.41 -8.90 23.25
N GLY A 23 -6.64 -9.91 23.65
CA GLY A 23 -7.15 -11.28 23.85
C GLY A 23 -7.59 -11.97 22.56
N ILE A 24 -7.07 -11.58 21.42
CA ILE A 24 -7.46 -12.06 20.10
C ILE A 24 -6.57 -13.24 19.69
N GLY A 25 -6.98 -14.47 20.02
CA GLY A 25 -6.30 -15.68 19.54
C GLY A 25 -4.81 -15.81 19.92
N LYS A 26 -4.15 -16.83 19.40
CA LYS A 26 -2.72 -17.10 19.71
C LYS A 26 -1.75 -16.17 18.99
N GLU A 27 -2.07 -15.78 17.76
CA GLU A 27 -1.22 -14.91 16.90
C GLU A 27 -2.09 -13.85 16.22
N PRO A 28 -2.50 -12.80 16.95
CA PRO A 28 -3.28 -11.73 16.36
C PRO A 28 -2.42 -10.94 15.36
N HIS A 29 -3.00 -10.63 14.20
CA HIS A 29 -2.37 -9.82 13.16
C HIS A 29 -3.39 -8.86 12.58
N TYR A 30 -3.02 -7.61 12.30
CA TYR A 30 -3.94 -6.58 11.77
C TYR A 30 -4.61 -6.98 10.45
N LYS A 31 -4.02 -7.90 9.69
CA LYS A 31 -4.61 -8.45 8.47
C LYS A 31 -5.72 -9.47 8.70
N HIS A 32 -5.83 -10.03 9.90
CA HIS A 32 -6.82 -11.03 10.17
C HIS A 32 -8.19 -10.40 10.42
N LYS A 33 -9.22 -10.88 9.74
CA LYS A 33 -10.60 -10.43 9.89
C LYS A 33 -11.06 -10.45 11.35
N THR A 34 -10.69 -11.50 12.10
CA THR A 34 -10.99 -11.63 13.54
C THR A 34 -10.34 -10.52 14.36
N SER A 35 -9.12 -10.11 14.05
CA SER A 35 -8.44 -9.01 14.72
C SER A 35 -9.11 -7.67 14.43
N CYS A 36 -9.44 -7.41 13.17
CA CYS A 36 -10.14 -6.20 12.75
C CYS A 36 -11.50 -6.07 13.43
N ARG A 37 -12.29 -7.14 13.44
CA ARG A 37 -13.60 -7.17 14.06
C ARG A 37 -13.53 -6.91 15.57
N LYS A 38 -12.62 -7.59 16.27
CA LYS A 38 -12.44 -7.40 17.70
C LYS A 38 -12.03 -5.98 18.06
N LEU A 39 -11.14 -5.36 17.31
CA LEU A 39 -10.75 -3.97 17.52
C LEU A 39 -11.89 -2.98 17.29
N SER A 40 -12.82 -3.27 16.38
CA SER A 40 -14.00 -2.42 16.17
C SER A 40 -15.04 -2.58 17.27
N GLU A 41 -15.08 -3.72 17.96
CA GLU A 41 -15.93 -3.98 19.14
C GLU A 41 -15.34 -3.34 20.41
N LEU A 42 -14.02 -3.19 20.48
CA LEU A 42 -13.32 -2.53 21.58
C LEU A 42 -13.19 -1.04 21.25
N ALA A 43 -13.17 -0.19 22.27
CA ALA A 43 -12.77 1.22 22.04
C ALA A 43 -11.43 1.24 21.29
N PRO A 44 -11.31 1.98 20.19
CA PRO A 44 -10.08 1.96 19.39
C PRO A 44 -8.91 2.34 20.29
N PRO A 45 -7.79 1.60 20.23
CA PRO A 45 -6.63 1.93 21.02
C PRO A 45 -6.13 3.32 20.62
N THR A 46 -5.98 4.19 21.59
CA THR A 46 -5.26 5.44 21.35
C THR A 46 -3.81 5.10 21.04
N PHE A 47 -3.35 5.44 19.87
CA PHE A 47 -1.94 5.31 19.50
C PHE A 47 -1.43 6.61 18.87
N ASP A 48 -0.14 6.84 19.01
CA ASP A 48 0.50 7.96 18.35
C ASP A 48 0.74 7.61 16.87
N ALA A 49 -0.10 8.17 16.00
CA ALA A 49 -0.02 7.95 14.56
C ALA A 49 1.32 8.46 13.98
N THR A 50 1.83 9.58 14.49
CA THR A 50 3.12 10.14 14.05
C THR A 50 4.27 9.21 14.40
N ALA A 51 4.27 8.68 15.63
CA ALA A 51 5.28 7.70 16.04
C ALA A 51 5.19 6.41 15.22
N LEU A 52 3.97 5.95 14.88
CA LEU A 52 3.77 4.78 14.03
C LEU A 52 4.34 5.01 12.63
N ILE A 53 3.98 6.12 11.99
CA ILE A 53 4.48 6.50 10.65
C ILE A 53 6.01 6.53 10.64
N LYS A 54 6.61 7.19 11.64
CA LYS A 54 8.06 7.28 11.78
C LYS A 54 8.71 5.90 11.91
N LYS A 55 8.16 5.03 12.76
CA LYS A 55 8.68 3.65 12.92
C LYS A 55 8.60 2.84 11.62
N ILE A 56 7.49 2.96 10.87
CA ILE A 56 7.35 2.29 9.57
C ILE A 56 8.38 2.85 8.59
N TYR A 57 8.52 4.17 8.50
CA TYR A 57 9.49 4.82 7.63
C TYR A 57 10.94 4.37 7.94
N ASP A 58 11.34 4.40 9.21
CA ASP A 58 12.67 3.97 9.64
C ASP A 58 12.91 2.49 9.31
N LYS A 59 11.88 1.65 9.43
CA LYS A 59 11.96 0.25 9.06
C LYS A 59 12.12 0.06 7.55
N VAL A 60 11.34 0.78 6.73
CA VAL A 60 11.49 0.80 5.26
C VAL A 60 12.90 1.22 4.88
N LYS A 61 13.40 2.30 5.48
CA LYS A 61 14.76 2.79 5.26
C LYS A 61 15.82 1.74 5.62
N SER A 62 15.64 1.02 6.73
CA SER A 62 16.56 -0.04 7.15
C SER A 62 16.51 -1.28 6.25
N ASN A 63 15.36 -1.59 5.67
CA ASN A 63 15.20 -2.70 4.74
C ASN A 63 15.76 -2.37 3.34
N TRP A 64 15.82 -1.09 3.00
CA TRP A 64 16.35 -0.64 1.72
C TRP A 64 17.88 -0.75 1.71
N LYS A 65 18.39 -1.75 1.02
CA LYS A 65 19.83 -1.97 0.90
C LYS A 65 20.39 -1.11 -0.22
N GLN A 66 21.05 0.00 0.14
CA GLN A 66 21.82 0.80 -0.81
C GLN A 66 23.07 0.02 -1.23
N GLY A 67 23.41 0.07 -2.51
CA GLY A 67 24.67 -0.48 -3.04
C GLY A 67 24.57 -1.90 -3.61
N ILE A 68 23.44 -2.56 -3.50
CA ILE A 68 23.17 -3.74 -4.32
C ILE A 68 22.52 -3.21 -5.61
N ASN A 69 22.94 -3.73 -6.77
CA ASN A 69 22.47 -3.32 -8.10
C ASN A 69 20.99 -3.62 -8.36
N TYR A 70 20.12 -3.32 -7.39
CA TYR A 70 18.69 -3.39 -7.57
C TYR A 70 18.20 -2.12 -8.26
N ARG A 71 17.42 -2.29 -9.30
CA ARG A 71 16.76 -1.20 -9.99
C ARG A 71 15.29 -1.25 -9.66
N PRO A 72 14.74 -0.24 -8.98
CA PRO A 72 13.30 -0.09 -8.87
C PRO A 72 12.64 -0.16 -10.23
N SER A 73 11.48 -0.77 -10.30
CA SER A 73 10.73 -0.84 -11.55
C SER A 73 10.30 0.57 -11.99
N THR A 74 10.43 0.87 -13.27
CA THR A 74 9.92 2.12 -13.86
C THR A 74 8.39 2.21 -13.84
N GLU A 75 7.71 1.09 -13.59
CA GLU A 75 6.27 1.03 -13.41
C GLU A 75 5.80 1.52 -12.05
N ASN A 76 6.71 1.64 -11.05
CA ASN A 76 6.33 2.14 -9.75
C ASN A 76 5.79 3.56 -9.86
N TRP A 77 4.66 3.81 -9.18
CA TRP A 77 3.97 5.11 -9.16
C TRP A 77 3.47 5.59 -10.52
N ARG A 78 3.31 4.68 -11.51
CA ARG A 78 2.69 5.06 -12.77
C ARG A 78 1.26 5.55 -12.53
N PHE A 79 0.86 6.58 -13.25
CA PHE A 79 -0.50 7.13 -13.21
C PHE A 79 -1.21 6.85 -14.53
N GLU A 80 -1.68 5.60 -14.70
CA GLU A 80 -2.35 5.13 -15.92
C GLU A 80 -3.57 4.28 -15.56
N PRO A 81 -4.72 4.49 -16.22
CA PRO A 81 -5.88 3.63 -16.05
C PRO A 81 -5.68 2.27 -16.73
N ARG A 82 -6.05 1.19 -16.07
CA ARG A 82 -6.11 -0.15 -16.62
C ARG A 82 -7.56 -0.62 -16.66
N ALA A 83 -8.27 -0.25 -17.73
CA ALA A 83 -9.71 -0.52 -17.86
C ALA A 83 -10.04 -1.94 -18.36
N ASN A 84 -9.08 -2.66 -18.95
CA ASN A 84 -9.33 -4.02 -19.47
C ASN A 84 -9.65 -4.97 -18.31
N ILE A 85 -10.91 -5.37 -18.24
CA ILE A 85 -11.39 -6.35 -17.27
C ILE A 85 -11.17 -7.74 -17.89
N ASP A 86 -10.30 -8.52 -17.28
CA ASP A 86 -10.23 -9.94 -17.60
C ASP A 86 -11.52 -10.60 -17.08
N VAL A 87 -12.32 -11.14 -18.01
CA VAL A 87 -13.62 -11.75 -17.70
C VAL A 87 -13.45 -12.95 -16.75
N SER A 88 -12.28 -13.59 -16.77
CA SER A 88 -11.94 -14.71 -15.89
C SER A 88 -11.64 -14.28 -14.45
N ASN A 89 -11.33 -13.00 -14.22
CA ASN A 89 -11.02 -12.51 -12.89
C ASN A 89 -12.31 -12.33 -12.08
N GLY A 90 -12.51 -13.22 -11.12
CA GLY A 90 -13.66 -13.23 -10.23
C GLY A 90 -13.60 -12.22 -9.09
N ASP A 91 -12.45 -11.57 -8.85
CA ASP A 91 -12.23 -10.66 -7.73
C ASP A 91 -13.11 -9.41 -7.84
N PRO A 92 -14.03 -9.17 -6.88
CA PRO A 92 -14.93 -8.03 -6.92
C PRO A 92 -14.21 -6.69 -6.74
N GLU A 93 -13.09 -6.64 -6.01
CA GLU A 93 -12.29 -5.43 -5.82
C GLU A 93 -11.68 -5.00 -7.17
N ILE A 94 -11.06 -5.93 -7.89
CA ILE A 94 -10.49 -5.66 -9.22
C ILE A 94 -11.56 -5.26 -10.24
N LYS A 95 -12.75 -5.86 -10.19
CA LYS A 95 -13.87 -5.47 -11.06
C LYS A 95 -14.32 -4.04 -10.78
N LEU A 96 -14.44 -3.67 -9.51
CA LEU A 96 -14.82 -2.31 -9.10
C LEU A 96 -13.79 -1.27 -9.53
N GLU A 97 -12.50 -1.53 -9.30
CA GLU A 97 -11.41 -0.65 -9.74
C GLU A 97 -11.50 -0.34 -11.24
N ARG A 98 -11.63 -1.39 -12.04
CA ARG A 98 -11.68 -1.28 -13.49
C ARG A 98 -12.96 -0.60 -13.98
N ALA A 99 -14.08 -0.84 -13.30
CA ALA A 99 -15.31 -0.13 -13.59
C ALA A 99 -15.15 1.38 -13.36
N ILE A 100 -14.52 1.79 -12.24
CA ILE A 100 -14.27 3.19 -11.93
C ILE A 100 -13.39 3.83 -13.01
N VAL A 101 -12.24 3.24 -13.33
CA VAL A 101 -11.34 3.83 -14.32
C VAL A 101 -11.91 3.82 -15.73
N SER A 102 -12.80 2.88 -16.07
CA SER A 102 -13.47 2.83 -17.38
C SER A 102 -14.47 3.96 -17.60
N THR A 103 -14.90 4.64 -16.55
CA THR A 103 -15.76 5.83 -16.68
C THR A 103 -15.03 7.04 -17.29
N GLN A 104 -13.70 6.97 -17.34
CA GLN A 104 -12.89 8.02 -17.95
C GLN A 104 -12.85 7.83 -19.46
N THR A 105 -13.63 8.61 -20.17
CA THR A 105 -13.71 8.54 -21.64
C THR A 105 -12.84 9.59 -22.34
N GLN A 106 -12.39 10.61 -21.62
CA GLN A 106 -11.65 11.75 -22.17
C GLN A 106 -10.58 12.28 -21.19
N PRO A 107 -9.47 12.83 -21.69
CA PRO A 107 -8.54 13.62 -20.89
C PRO A 107 -9.19 14.86 -20.25
N PRO A 108 -8.69 15.35 -19.12
CA PRO A 108 -7.52 14.83 -18.39
C PRO A 108 -7.82 13.56 -17.60
N ILE A 109 -6.88 12.63 -17.59
CA ILE A 109 -6.96 11.41 -16.79
C ILE A 109 -6.94 11.79 -15.31
N LYS A 110 -7.98 11.36 -14.58
CA LYS A 110 -8.13 11.64 -13.14
C LYS A 110 -7.95 10.39 -12.27
N TRP A 111 -8.03 9.20 -12.86
CA TRP A 111 -7.97 7.94 -12.14
C TRP A 111 -6.89 7.02 -12.70
N ALA A 112 -6.19 6.34 -11.82
CA ALA A 112 -5.33 5.22 -12.13
C ALA A 112 -5.66 4.06 -11.18
N ASN A 113 -5.34 2.83 -11.58
CA ASN A 113 -5.54 1.65 -10.76
C ASN A 113 -4.39 0.66 -10.87
N GLN A 114 -4.32 -0.28 -9.90
CA GLN A 114 -3.27 -1.29 -9.85
C GLN A 114 -1.88 -0.68 -10.01
N THR A 115 -1.65 0.42 -9.30
CA THR A 115 -0.38 1.18 -9.39
C THR A 115 0.68 0.52 -8.51
N PRO A 116 1.76 -0.02 -9.09
CA PRO A 116 2.84 -0.62 -8.32
C PRO A 116 3.55 0.43 -7.46
N THR A 117 3.99 0.05 -6.25
CA THR A 117 4.57 0.99 -5.27
C THR A 117 6.04 0.75 -4.96
N SER A 118 6.49 -0.50 -4.94
CA SER A 118 7.81 -0.83 -4.40
C SER A 118 8.51 -1.99 -5.13
N SER A 119 8.06 -2.32 -6.33
CA SER A 119 8.67 -3.39 -7.11
C SER A 119 10.15 -3.10 -7.37
N GLY A 120 11.01 -4.04 -7.00
CA GLY A 120 12.45 -3.96 -7.24
C GLY A 120 13.25 -3.14 -6.21
N PHE A 121 12.66 -2.66 -5.10
CA PHE A 121 13.38 -1.85 -4.10
C PHE A 121 14.46 -2.63 -3.35
N VAL A 122 14.19 -3.88 -3.01
CA VAL A 122 15.11 -4.73 -2.21
C VAL A 122 15.52 -6.01 -2.94
N GLY A 123 15.08 -6.20 -4.17
CA GLY A 123 15.40 -7.36 -5.00
C GLY A 123 14.61 -7.34 -6.29
N GLN A 124 15.18 -7.87 -7.37
CA GLN A 124 14.60 -7.83 -8.72
C GLN A 124 13.16 -8.37 -8.80
N ARG A 125 12.79 -9.29 -7.92
CA ARG A 125 11.45 -9.90 -7.88
C ARG A 125 10.67 -9.57 -6.61
N ALA A 126 11.22 -8.71 -5.75
CA ALA A 126 10.58 -8.32 -4.51
C ALA A 126 9.40 -7.38 -4.78
N ASP A 127 8.35 -7.53 -4.02
CA ASP A 127 7.17 -6.66 -3.98
C ASP A 127 6.46 -6.42 -5.33
N LYS A 128 6.56 -7.34 -6.29
CA LYS A 128 5.97 -7.21 -7.64
C LYS A 128 4.44 -7.06 -7.65
N HIS A 129 3.77 -7.55 -6.63
CA HIS A 129 2.30 -7.56 -6.53
C HIS A 129 1.79 -6.56 -5.49
N ARG A 130 2.63 -5.63 -5.06
CA ARG A 130 2.21 -4.57 -4.15
C ARG A 130 1.76 -3.37 -4.97
N ASN A 131 0.45 -3.19 -4.99
CA ASN A 131 -0.19 -2.12 -5.73
C ASN A 131 -1.07 -1.28 -4.81
N ILE A 132 -1.38 -0.05 -5.23
CA ILE A 132 -2.52 0.72 -4.74
C ILE A 132 -3.69 0.38 -5.67
N ASP A 133 -4.85 0.11 -5.10
CA ASP A 133 -6.04 -0.25 -5.88
C ASP A 133 -6.46 0.90 -6.79
N LEU A 134 -6.64 2.10 -6.22
CA LEU A 134 -7.00 3.30 -6.98
C LEU A 134 -6.20 4.52 -6.54
N ILE A 135 -5.88 5.37 -7.52
CA ILE A 135 -5.34 6.71 -7.29
C ILE A 135 -6.25 7.70 -8.01
N HIS A 136 -6.70 8.71 -7.29
CA HIS A 136 -7.47 9.84 -7.84
C HIS A 136 -6.63 11.10 -7.83
N ARG A 137 -6.57 11.82 -8.97
CA ARG A 137 -5.97 13.14 -9.06
C ARG A 137 -7.01 14.20 -8.76
N CYS A 138 -6.90 14.86 -7.61
CA CYS A 138 -7.84 15.90 -7.16
C CYS A 138 -7.51 17.28 -7.72
N GLY A 139 -6.25 17.50 -8.16
CA GLY A 139 -5.78 18.79 -8.69
C GLY A 139 -4.30 18.70 -9.09
N ASP A 140 -3.67 19.83 -9.32
CA ASP A 140 -2.27 19.89 -9.69
C ASP A 140 -1.37 19.42 -8.52
N GLY A 141 -0.79 18.22 -8.69
CA GLY A 141 0.09 17.61 -7.71
C GLY A 141 -0.61 17.01 -6.48
N ALA A 142 -1.95 17.02 -6.41
CA ALA A 142 -2.71 16.44 -5.32
C ALA A 142 -3.32 15.10 -5.73
N TYR A 143 -3.06 14.06 -4.93
CA TYR A 143 -3.54 12.70 -5.18
C TYR A 143 -4.15 12.09 -3.93
N GLU A 144 -5.21 11.33 -4.13
CA GLU A 144 -5.84 10.47 -3.13
C GLU A 144 -5.49 9.02 -3.43
N PHE A 145 -5.00 8.31 -2.42
CA PHE A 145 -4.77 6.86 -2.49
C PHE A 145 -5.95 6.15 -1.85
N ILE A 146 -6.51 5.21 -2.56
CA ILE A 146 -7.73 4.50 -2.15
C ILE A 146 -7.47 3.00 -2.17
N GLU A 147 -7.77 2.35 -1.08
CA GLU A 147 -7.78 0.90 -0.93
C GLU A 147 -9.20 0.40 -0.87
N LEU A 148 -9.55 -0.55 -1.71
CA LEU A 148 -10.89 -1.13 -1.76
C LEU A 148 -10.97 -2.40 -0.93
N LYS A 149 -12.09 -2.58 -0.24
CA LYS A 149 -12.43 -3.84 0.41
C LYS A 149 -13.91 -4.12 0.19
N VAL A 150 -14.19 -5.04 -0.71
CA VAL A 150 -15.56 -5.41 -1.07
C VAL A 150 -15.99 -6.65 -0.32
N GLY A 151 -17.07 -6.54 0.46
CA GLY A 151 -17.63 -7.67 1.22
C GLY A 151 -16.71 -8.19 2.33
N SER A 152 -15.69 -7.43 2.70
CA SER A 152 -14.78 -7.75 3.79
C SER A 152 -15.04 -6.85 5.00
N ASP A 153 -15.09 -7.41 6.21
CA ASP A 153 -15.23 -6.63 7.44
C ASP A 153 -13.84 -6.21 7.94
N THR A 154 -13.02 -5.58 7.07
CA THR A 154 -11.62 -5.30 7.38
C THR A 154 -11.19 -3.85 7.10
N PRO A 155 -11.95 -2.82 7.57
CA PRO A 155 -11.58 -1.41 7.33
C PRO A 155 -10.24 -1.05 7.95
N LEU A 156 -9.88 -1.64 9.09
CA LEU A 156 -8.57 -1.44 9.71
C LEU A 156 -7.44 -1.96 8.81
N TYR A 157 -7.65 -3.10 8.16
CA TYR A 157 -6.66 -3.64 7.23
C TYR A 157 -6.44 -2.68 6.06
N ALA A 158 -7.51 -2.20 5.43
CA ALA A 158 -7.43 -1.19 4.37
C ALA A 158 -6.68 0.07 4.82
N ALA A 159 -7.02 0.60 6.00
CA ALA A 159 -6.33 1.77 6.55
C ALA A 159 -4.82 1.54 6.74
N MET A 160 -4.42 0.36 7.22
CA MET A 160 -3.00 0.04 7.39
C MET A 160 -2.29 -0.24 6.06
N GLU A 161 -2.97 -0.75 5.05
CA GLU A 161 -2.40 -0.89 3.69
C GLU A 161 -2.16 0.48 3.06
N ILE A 162 -3.13 1.38 3.11
CA ILE A 162 -2.96 2.76 2.64
C ILE A 162 -1.85 3.48 3.38
N LEU A 163 -1.77 3.33 4.70
CA LEU A 163 -0.69 3.93 5.49
C LEU A 163 0.69 3.45 5.03
N GLN A 164 0.85 2.15 4.79
CA GLN A 164 2.11 1.60 4.26
C GLN A 164 2.43 2.14 2.86
N ASN A 165 1.43 2.23 1.98
CA ASN A 165 1.61 2.79 0.64
C ASN A 165 1.96 4.29 0.69
N ALA A 166 1.33 5.06 1.58
CA ALA A 166 1.67 6.47 1.79
C ALA A 166 3.12 6.64 2.28
N VAL A 167 3.57 5.81 3.23
CA VAL A 167 4.97 5.83 3.70
C VAL A 167 5.93 5.46 2.57
N LEU A 168 5.61 4.46 1.76
CA LEU A 168 6.41 4.10 0.59
C LEU A 168 6.48 5.22 -0.44
N TYR A 169 5.39 5.97 -0.64
CA TYR A 169 5.38 7.13 -1.53
C TYR A 169 6.33 8.23 -1.03
N ILE A 170 6.21 8.62 0.24
CA ILE A 170 7.11 9.62 0.85
C ILE A 170 8.55 9.16 0.74
N PHE A 171 8.84 7.91 1.11
CA PHE A 171 10.17 7.32 1.02
C PHE A 171 10.73 7.37 -0.41
N SER A 172 9.89 7.07 -1.39
CA SER A 172 10.26 7.08 -2.80
C SER A 172 10.60 8.50 -3.28
N ARG A 173 9.78 9.49 -2.91
CA ARG A 173 10.00 10.90 -3.29
C ARG A 173 11.28 11.46 -2.67
N GLU A 174 11.54 11.18 -1.41
CA GLU A 174 12.76 11.63 -0.73
C GLU A 174 14.04 10.98 -1.26
N ASN A 175 13.93 9.79 -1.86
CA ASN A 175 15.07 9.04 -2.39
C ASN A 175 15.10 8.95 -3.92
N GLU A 176 14.30 9.73 -4.62
CA GLU A 176 14.13 9.68 -6.08
C GLU A 176 15.47 9.71 -6.84
N GLN A 177 16.34 10.64 -6.49
CA GLN A 177 17.66 10.78 -7.12
C GLN A 177 18.54 9.53 -6.92
N LYS A 178 18.47 8.92 -5.73
CA LYS A 178 19.25 7.72 -5.41
C LYS A 178 18.68 6.47 -6.10
N MET A 179 17.39 6.44 -6.32
CA MET A 179 16.71 5.36 -7.01
C MET A 179 16.91 5.43 -8.55
N LYS A 180 17.47 6.51 -9.06
CA LYS A 180 17.69 6.74 -10.50
C LYS A 180 16.41 6.52 -11.32
N TRP A 181 15.27 6.86 -10.76
CA TRP A 181 14.06 6.93 -11.54
C TRP A 181 14.24 8.09 -12.53
N GLY A 182 14.08 7.80 -13.81
CA GLY A 182 13.84 8.85 -14.76
C GLY A 182 12.62 9.62 -14.24
N SER A 183 12.70 10.95 -14.27
CA SER A 183 11.63 11.84 -13.87
C SER A 183 10.28 11.25 -14.24
N ALA A 184 9.50 10.87 -13.24
CA ALA A 184 8.15 10.41 -13.45
C ALA A 184 7.43 11.52 -14.21
N LYS A 185 6.99 11.18 -15.42
CA LYS A 185 6.25 12.06 -16.30
C LYS A 185 4.91 12.43 -15.69
#